data_a78d84868cf479b7208284d8a484e634
#
_entry.id   a78d84868cf479b7208284d8a484e634
#
_cell.length_a   1.000
_cell.length_b   1.000
_cell.length_c   1.000
_cell.angle_alpha   90.00
_cell.angle_beta   90.00
_cell.angle_gamma   90.00
#
_symmetry.space_group_name_H-M   'P 1'
#
loop_
_entity.id
_entity.type
_entity.pdbx_description
1 polymer ?
#
loop_
_entity_poly.entity_id
_entity_poly.type
_entity_poly.pdbx_seq_one_letter_code
_entity_poly.pdbx_strand_id
1 'polypeptide(L)'
;MEKLTLSSIHLYPLKSCAALSVPKAQLLPAGLAGDRRWMLVDETGKFLTQRDYPAMATIRALPNLLGLTLSAPGRSPCDVSFPSPGALRVPVSVWQSVLELPVANDQVNAWCSRTMNRPVRLVYLDDDSLRAVDARYAQPGDTVSLADGFAVLIATSASLAALNAQLLEPVPMDRFRPNLVIDGAQPW
;
A
#
# COMPACT_ATOMS: atom_id res chain seq x y z
N MET A 1 -8.59 -30.10 15.69
CA MET A 1 -8.05 -28.78 15.29
C MET A 1 -8.88 -28.32 14.10
N GLU A 2 -9.46 -27.15 14.18
CA GLU A 2 -10.11 -26.55 13.01
C GLU A 2 -9.10 -26.37 11.88
N LYS A 3 -9.55 -26.57 10.64
CA LYS A 3 -8.71 -26.45 9.47
C LYS A 3 -8.45 -24.97 9.20
N LEU A 4 -7.17 -24.55 9.12
CA LEU A 4 -6.81 -23.22 8.71
C LEU A 4 -7.21 -23.00 7.24
N THR A 5 -7.89 -21.88 6.97
CA THR A 5 -8.29 -21.49 5.63
C THR A 5 -7.93 -20.04 5.34
N LEU A 6 -7.49 -19.76 4.12
CA LEU A 6 -7.29 -18.41 3.64
C LEU A 6 -8.67 -17.82 3.30
N SER A 7 -9.12 -16.87 4.11
CA SER A 7 -10.44 -16.26 4.00
C SER A 7 -10.49 -15.12 2.99
N SER A 8 -9.46 -14.28 2.95
CA SER A 8 -9.37 -13.20 1.97
C SER A 8 -7.94 -12.77 1.68
N ILE A 9 -7.76 -12.18 0.49
CA ILE A 9 -6.49 -11.58 0.04
C ILE A 9 -6.77 -10.12 -0.30
N HIS A 10 -5.94 -9.21 0.22
CA HIS A 10 -6.04 -7.79 -0.04
C HIS A 10 -4.73 -7.21 -0.55
N LEU A 11 -4.83 -6.43 -1.60
CA LEU A 11 -3.75 -5.58 -2.12
C LEU A 11 -4.02 -4.12 -1.79
N TYR A 12 -2.97 -3.37 -1.65
CA TYR A 12 -3.00 -1.92 -1.46
C TYR A 12 -2.05 -1.29 -2.48
N PRO A 13 -2.41 -1.22 -3.77
CA PRO A 13 -1.47 -0.81 -4.81
C PRO A 13 -0.85 0.56 -4.54
N LEU A 14 -1.62 1.48 -3.95
CA LEU A 14 -1.18 2.78 -3.49
C LEU A 14 -1.10 2.80 -1.95
N LYS A 15 0.09 3.08 -1.41
CA LYS A 15 0.32 3.18 0.04
C LYS A 15 -0.69 4.11 0.71
N SER A 16 -1.22 3.71 1.86
CA SER A 16 -2.21 4.47 2.64
C SER A 16 -3.56 4.73 1.94
N CYS A 17 -3.87 4.08 0.81
CA CYS A 17 -5.15 4.20 0.11
C CYS A 17 -6.03 2.96 0.31
N ALA A 18 -7.19 2.91 -0.32
CA ALA A 18 -8.18 1.84 -0.16
C ALA A 18 -7.61 0.46 -0.51
N ALA A 19 -8.14 -0.57 0.16
CA ALA A 19 -7.86 -1.96 -0.16
C ALA A 19 -8.52 -2.39 -1.48
N LEU A 20 -7.90 -3.34 -2.16
CA LEU A 20 -8.45 -4.10 -3.28
C LEU A 20 -8.50 -5.57 -2.87
N SER A 21 -9.69 -6.13 -2.71
CA SER A 21 -9.85 -7.57 -2.50
C SER A 21 -9.68 -8.32 -3.81
N VAL A 22 -8.89 -9.39 -3.81
CA VAL A 22 -8.61 -10.21 -4.99
C VAL A 22 -8.77 -11.71 -4.70
N PRO A 23 -9.21 -12.51 -5.67
CA PRO A 23 -9.37 -13.95 -5.47
C PRO A 23 -8.04 -14.72 -5.47
N LYS A 24 -6.99 -14.12 -6.00
CA LYS A 24 -5.63 -14.68 -6.05
C LYS A 24 -4.59 -13.58 -6.16
N ALA A 25 -3.39 -13.84 -5.63
CA ALA A 25 -2.22 -12.96 -5.77
C ALA A 25 -0.95 -13.81 -5.87
N GLN A 26 0.05 -13.30 -6.57
CA GLN A 26 1.38 -13.91 -6.61
C GLN A 26 2.22 -13.39 -5.45
N LEU A 27 2.87 -14.27 -4.72
CA LEU A 27 3.86 -13.91 -3.70
C LEU A 27 5.23 -13.75 -4.36
N LEU A 28 5.84 -12.60 -4.15
CA LEU A 28 7.17 -12.22 -4.60
C LEU A 28 8.07 -11.95 -3.37
N PRO A 29 9.40 -11.84 -3.53
CA PRO A 29 10.30 -11.54 -2.41
C PRO A 29 9.93 -10.27 -1.62
N ALA A 30 9.46 -9.22 -2.30
CA ALA A 30 9.07 -7.95 -1.65
C ALA A 30 7.59 -7.89 -1.20
N GLY A 31 6.84 -9.00 -1.26
CA GLY A 31 5.42 -9.08 -0.89
C GLY A 31 4.51 -9.54 -2.01
N LEU A 32 3.20 -9.28 -1.91
CA LEU A 32 2.28 -9.62 -2.98
C LEU A 32 2.52 -8.72 -4.21
N ALA A 33 2.45 -9.32 -5.39
CA ALA A 33 2.65 -8.60 -6.65
C ALA A 33 1.69 -7.41 -6.75
N GLY A 34 2.24 -6.20 -7.01
CA GLY A 34 1.47 -4.96 -7.11
C GLY A 34 1.13 -4.30 -5.77
N ASP A 35 1.46 -4.93 -4.63
CA ASP A 35 1.16 -4.37 -3.31
C ASP A 35 2.13 -3.24 -2.95
N ARG A 36 1.60 -2.05 -2.57
CA ARG A 36 2.34 -0.86 -2.14
C ARG A 36 3.52 -0.51 -3.06
N ARG A 37 3.30 -0.61 -4.39
CA ARG A 37 4.29 -0.17 -5.39
C ARG A 37 4.21 1.34 -5.67
N TRP A 38 3.11 1.99 -5.29
CA TRP A 38 2.88 3.41 -5.46
C TRP A 38 2.73 4.14 -4.13
N MET A 39 3.11 5.40 -4.10
CA MET A 39 3.07 6.22 -2.89
C MET A 39 2.90 7.70 -3.23
N LEU A 40 2.11 8.41 -2.43
CA LEU A 40 2.06 9.88 -2.46
C LEU A 40 3.12 10.45 -1.53
N VAL A 41 3.85 11.42 -2.05
CA VAL A 41 4.84 12.19 -1.27
C VAL A 41 4.53 13.68 -1.36
N ASP A 42 4.92 14.43 -0.34
CA ASP A 42 4.87 15.90 -0.36
C ASP A 42 6.06 16.50 -1.14
N GLU A 43 6.16 17.82 -1.13
CA GLU A 43 7.23 18.55 -1.85
C GLU A 43 8.62 18.26 -1.30
N THR A 44 8.73 17.80 -0.05
CA THR A 44 9.99 17.40 0.59
C THR A 44 10.37 15.94 0.32
N GLY A 45 9.52 15.17 -0.36
CA GLY A 45 9.70 13.73 -0.58
C GLY A 45 9.23 12.85 0.59
N LYS A 46 8.59 13.41 1.61
CA LYS A 46 8.02 12.65 2.71
C LYS A 46 6.69 12.00 2.31
N PHE A 47 6.51 10.73 2.65
CA PHE A 47 5.29 10.00 2.33
C PHE A 47 4.07 10.48 3.15
N LEU A 48 2.89 10.42 2.53
CA LEU A 48 1.61 10.72 3.17
C LEU A 48 1.00 9.47 3.80
N THR A 49 0.26 9.67 4.91
CA THR A 49 -0.43 8.58 5.62
C THR A 49 -1.92 8.87 5.83
N GLN A 50 -2.74 7.82 5.96
CA GLN A 50 -4.15 7.96 6.37
C GLN A 50 -4.32 8.61 7.75
N ARG A 51 -3.30 8.52 8.62
CA ARG A 51 -3.35 9.12 9.97
C ARG A 51 -3.40 10.63 9.88
N ASP A 52 -2.59 11.19 8.97
CA ASP A 52 -2.53 12.64 8.76
C ASP A 52 -3.60 13.12 7.76
N TYR A 53 -3.98 12.26 6.81
CA TYR A 53 -4.89 12.55 5.70
C TYR A 53 -5.94 11.44 5.55
N PRO A 54 -7.00 11.41 6.36
CA PRO A 54 -8.02 10.34 6.35
C PRO A 54 -8.70 10.16 4.98
N ALA A 55 -8.79 11.22 4.18
CA ALA A 55 -9.34 11.17 2.81
C ALA A 55 -8.60 10.16 1.90
N MET A 56 -7.34 9.82 2.19
CA MET A 56 -6.62 8.79 1.43
C MET A 56 -7.32 7.43 1.45
N ALA A 57 -8.06 7.10 2.52
CA ALA A 57 -8.81 5.86 2.62
C ALA A 57 -9.89 5.72 1.53
N THR A 58 -10.34 6.82 0.95
CA THR A 58 -11.36 6.84 -0.12
C THR A 58 -10.78 6.78 -1.53
N ILE A 59 -9.47 6.93 -1.69
CA ILE A 59 -8.79 6.81 -2.98
C ILE A 59 -8.63 5.34 -3.32
N ARG A 60 -9.20 4.92 -4.45
CA ARG A 60 -9.06 3.56 -4.98
C ARG A 60 -8.00 3.55 -6.07
N ALA A 61 -7.16 2.54 -6.08
CA ALA A 61 -6.14 2.30 -7.09
C ALA A 61 -6.37 0.90 -7.69
N LEU A 62 -6.86 0.85 -8.90
CA LEU A 62 -7.15 -0.40 -9.61
C LEU A 62 -6.01 -0.68 -10.61
N PRO A 63 -5.20 -1.75 -10.40
CA PRO A 63 -4.15 -2.12 -11.34
C PRO A 63 -4.70 -2.45 -12.73
N ASN A 64 -3.97 -2.06 -13.77
CA ASN A 64 -4.22 -2.41 -15.15
C ASN A 64 -2.89 -2.74 -15.86
N LEU A 65 -2.92 -3.09 -17.15
CA LEU A 65 -1.73 -3.50 -17.90
C LEU A 65 -0.67 -2.41 -18.05
N LEU A 66 -1.07 -1.14 -17.96
CA LEU A 66 -0.18 0.01 -18.15
C LEU A 66 0.24 0.67 -16.83
N GLY A 67 -0.39 0.28 -15.71
CA GLY A 67 -0.13 0.87 -14.41
C GLY A 67 -1.35 0.80 -13.48
N LEU A 68 -2.04 1.90 -13.25
CA LEU A 68 -3.22 2.01 -12.40
C LEU A 68 -4.31 2.86 -13.05
N THR A 69 -5.57 2.65 -12.62
CA THR A 69 -6.63 3.66 -12.69
C THR A 69 -6.94 4.13 -11.28
N LEU A 70 -6.77 5.42 -11.00
CA LEU A 70 -7.12 6.05 -9.73
C LEU A 70 -8.54 6.59 -9.78
N SER A 71 -9.27 6.45 -8.68
CA SER A 71 -10.58 7.08 -8.50
C SER A 71 -10.76 7.58 -7.06
N ALA A 72 -11.53 8.66 -6.91
CA ALA A 72 -11.86 9.25 -5.61
C ALA A 72 -13.25 9.89 -5.68
N PRO A 73 -13.96 10.04 -4.55
CA PRO A 73 -15.27 10.71 -4.51
C PRO A 73 -15.21 12.12 -5.13
N GLY A 74 -16.17 12.43 -5.99
CA GLY A 74 -16.26 13.73 -6.65
C GLY A 74 -15.16 14.03 -7.68
N ARG A 75 -14.41 13.03 -8.13
CA ARG A 75 -13.34 13.16 -9.14
C ARG A 75 -13.57 12.21 -10.30
N SER A 76 -13.29 12.67 -11.52
CA SER A 76 -13.19 11.78 -12.67
C SER A 76 -12.02 10.83 -12.48
N PRO A 77 -12.13 9.57 -12.92
CA PRO A 77 -10.99 8.63 -12.89
C PRO A 77 -9.76 9.18 -13.61
N CYS A 78 -8.59 8.74 -13.18
CA CYS A 78 -7.30 9.13 -13.77
C CYS A 78 -6.47 7.88 -14.05
N ASP A 79 -6.10 7.67 -15.31
CA ASP A 79 -5.20 6.59 -15.68
C ASP A 79 -3.74 7.01 -15.43
N VAL A 80 -3.01 6.11 -14.79
CA VAL A 80 -1.62 6.27 -14.40
C VAL A 80 -0.80 5.21 -15.13
N SER A 81 0.06 5.62 -16.03
CA SER A 81 1.03 4.70 -16.64
C SER A 81 2.24 4.51 -15.73
N PHE A 82 2.87 3.33 -15.82
CA PHE A 82 4.21 3.15 -15.24
C PHE A 82 5.15 4.25 -15.76
N PRO A 83 5.99 4.80 -14.87
CA PRO A 83 6.98 5.78 -15.32
C PRO A 83 7.86 5.20 -16.42
N SER A 84 8.11 6.00 -17.47
CA SER A 84 8.99 5.60 -18.58
C SER A 84 10.45 5.50 -18.13
N PRO A 85 11.29 4.71 -18.80
CA PRO A 85 12.73 4.81 -18.63
C PRO A 85 13.20 6.25 -18.82
N GLY A 86 13.97 6.78 -17.86
CA GLY A 86 14.39 8.19 -17.86
C GLY A 86 13.39 9.18 -17.24
N ALA A 87 12.28 8.72 -16.66
CA ALA A 87 11.41 9.59 -15.86
C ALA A 87 12.19 10.29 -14.74
N LEU A 88 11.78 11.52 -14.41
CA LEU A 88 12.36 12.26 -13.29
C LEU A 88 12.29 11.40 -12.02
N ARG A 89 13.42 11.23 -11.36
CA ARG A 89 13.50 10.58 -10.04
C ARG A 89 13.69 11.63 -8.97
N VAL A 90 13.10 11.40 -7.83
CA VAL A 90 13.18 12.31 -6.68
C VAL A 90 13.54 11.54 -5.41
N PRO A 91 14.31 12.17 -4.51
CA PRO A 91 14.56 11.58 -3.20
C PRO A 91 13.26 11.52 -2.40
N VAL A 92 12.98 10.35 -1.84
CA VAL A 92 11.82 10.13 -0.99
C VAL A 92 12.23 9.43 0.30
N SER A 93 11.54 9.75 1.38
CA SER A 93 11.74 9.09 2.67
C SER A 93 10.53 8.21 3.02
N VAL A 94 10.81 6.95 3.36
CA VAL A 94 9.82 5.99 3.86
C VAL A 94 10.33 5.42 5.17
N TRP A 95 9.83 5.91 6.28
CA TRP A 95 10.38 5.64 7.62
C TRP A 95 11.86 6.00 7.67
N GLN A 96 12.74 5.01 7.88
CA GLN A 96 14.19 5.20 7.91
C GLN A 96 14.87 5.00 6.54
N SER A 97 14.11 4.60 5.52
CA SER A 97 14.64 4.36 4.18
C SER A 97 14.60 5.65 3.36
N VAL A 98 15.70 5.95 2.67
CA VAL A 98 15.77 7.01 1.64
C VAL A 98 15.97 6.33 0.30
N LEU A 99 15.13 6.67 -0.68
CA LEU A 99 15.11 6.06 -2.01
C LEU A 99 15.04 7.16 -3.07
N GLU A 100 15.55 6.86 -4.26
CA GLU A 100 15.35 7.67 -5.47
C GLU A 100 14.27 7.01 -6.32
N LEU A 101 13.05 7.58 -6.36
CA LEU A 101 11.91 6.96 -7.04
C LEU A 101 11.44 7.80 -8.26
N PRO A 102 11.07 7.14 -9.37
CA PRO A 102 10.50 7.82 -10.52
C PRO A 102 9.13 8.40 -10.19
N VAL A 103 8.88 9.60 -10.70
CA VAL A 103 7.64 10.37 -10.51
C VAL A 103 6.69 10.10 -11.67
N ALA A 104 5.40 9.98 -11.39
CA ALA A 104 4.35 9.97 -12.40
C ALA A 104 4.32 11.31 -13.18
N ASN A 105 3.65 11.33 -14.32
CA ASN A 105 3.54 12.53 -15.14
C ASN A 105 2.77 13.68 -14.44
N ASP A 106 2.90 14.89 -14.96
CA ASP A 106 2.32 16.09 -14.36
C ASP A 106 0.79 16.06 -14.30
N GLN A 107 0.11 15.44 -15.27
CA GLN A 107 -1.36 15.31 -15.26
C GLN A 107 -1.82 14.48 -14.08
N VAL A 108 -1.15 13.36 -13.80
CA VAL A 108 -1.40 12.49 -12.64
C VAL A 108 -1.11 13.23 -11.34
N ASN A 109 0.04 13.92 -11.24
CA ASN A 109 0.40 14.70 -10.06
C ASN A 109 -0.59 15.83 -9.79
N ALA A 110 -1.09 16.49 -10.83
CA ALA A 110 -2.13 17.50 -10.72
C ALA A 110 -3.47 16.89 -10.22
N TRP A 111 -3.84 15.70 -10.71
CA TRP A 111 -5.03 14.99 -10.22
C TRP A 111 -4.89 14.63 -8.73
N CYS A 112 -3.74 14.06 -8.34
CA CYS A 112 -3.45 13.72 -6.95
C CYS A 112 -3.47 14.96 -6.05
N SER A 113 -2.84 16.06 -6.48
CA SER A 113 -2.78 17.32 -5.73
C SER A 113 -4.18 17.93 -5.53
N ARG A 114 -5.02 17.92 -6.56
CA ARG A 114 -6.42 18.36 -6.43
C ARG A 114 -7.23 17.46 -5.50
N THR A 115 -6.99 16.15 -5.53
CA THR A 115 -7.67 15.17 -4.66
C THR A 115 -7.26 15.33 -3.20
N MET A 116 -5.98 15.58 -2.96
CA MET A 116 -5.43 15.78 -1.61
C MET A 116 -5.57 17.22 -1.10
N ASN A 117 -6.04 18.15 -1.96
CA ASN A 117 -6.11 19.58 -1.68
C ASN A 117 -4.77 20.18 -1.19
N ARG A 118 -3.65 19.71 -1.74
CA ARG A 118 -2.29 20.15 -1.46
C ARG A 118 -1.33 19.64 -2.54
N PRO A 119 -0.18 20.29 -2.73
CA PRO A 119 0.86 19.78 -3.62
C PRO A 119 1.35 18.41 -3.17
N VAL A 120 1.27 17.43 -4.08
CA VAL A 120 1.81 16.08 -3.88
C VAL A 120 2.31 15.52 -5.20
N ARG A 121 3.21 14.54 -5.12
CA ARG A 121 3.67 13.75 -6.26
C ARG A 121 3.35 12.30 -6.03
N LEU A 122 2.99 11.59 -7.10
CA LEU A 122 2.85 10.15 -7.10
C LEU A 122 4.17 9.54 -7.57
N VAL A 123 4.76 8.68 -6.76
CA VAL A 123 6.01 7.99 -7.06
C VAL A 123 5.80 6.48 -7.14
N TYR A 124 6.65 5.80 -7.87
CA TYR A 124 6.60 4.36 -8.12
C TYR A 124 7.87 3.67 -7.64
N LEU A 125 7.73 2.58 -6.91
CA LEU A 125 8.85 1.69 -6.58
C LEU A 125 9.07 0.74 -7.76
N ASP A 126 9.99 1.09 -8.64
CA ASP A 126 10.38 0.27 -9.79
C ASP A 126 11.33 -0.89 -9.36
N ASP A 127 11.69 -1.74 -10.32
CA ASP A 127 12.53 -2.90 -10.02
C ASP A 127 14.02 -2.54 -9.84
N ASP A 128 14.41 -1.33 -10.28
CA ASP A 128 15.74 -0.78 -10.04
C ASP A 128 15.90 -0.20 -8.61
N SER A 129 14.78 -0.04 -7.90
CA SER A 129 14.74 0.51 -6.55
C SER A 129 14.50 -0.59 -5.54
N LEU A 130 15.50 -0.87 -4.73
CA LEU A 130 15.38 -1.87 -3.66
C LEU A 130 15.22 -1.18 -2.30
N ARG A 131 14.24 -1.63 -1.54
CA ARG A 131 14.07 -1.25 -0.14
C ARG A 131 14.32 -2.47 0.75
N ALA A 132 15.38 -2.42 1.54
CA ALA A 132 15.68 -3.50 2.48
C ALA A 132 14.67 -3.51 3.65
N VAL A 133 14.37 -4.70 4.16
CA VAL A 133 13.69 -4.87 5.44
C VAL A 133 14.66 -4.45 6.56
N ASP A 134 14.14 -4.02 7.71
CA ASP A 134 14.96 -3.68 8.89
C ASP A 134 15.84 -4.87 9.30
N ALA A 135 17.15 -4.68 9.28
CA ALA A 135 18.13 -5.73 9.54
C ALA A 135 18.00 -6.40 10.93
N ARG A 136 17.27 -5.78 11.87
CA ARG A 136 16.95 -6.39 13.17
C ARG A 136 16.00 -7.58 13.08
N TYR A 137 15.26 -7.70 11.97
CA TYR A 137 14.17 -8.66 11.80
C TYR A 137 14.27 -9.47 10.50
N ALA A 138 15.29 -9.24 9.68
CA ALA A 138 15.41 -9.80 8.35
C ALA A 138 16.79 -10.35 8.06
N GLN A 139 16.89 -11.23 7.08
CA GLN A 139 18.15 -11.72 6.54
C GLN A 139 18.73 -10.73 5.50
N PRO A 140 20.04 -10.72 5.27
CA PRO A 140 20.62 -9.96 4.19
C PRO A 140 19.99 -10.32 2.83
N GLY A 141 19.54 -9.32 2.08
CA GLY A 141 18.86 -9.49 0.80
C GLY A 141 17.33 -9.50 0.88
N ASP A 142 16.73 -9.57 2.06
CA ASP A 142 15.29 -9.42 2.20
C ASP A 142 14.85 -8.01 1.82
N THR A 143 13.82 -7.93 0.97
CA THR A 143 13.28 -6.68 0.47
C THR A 143 11.81 -6.52 0.83
N VAL A 144 11.34 -5.29 0.83
CA VAL A 144 9.94 -4.94 1.07
C VAL A 144 9.51 -3.85 0.10
N SER A 145 8.23 -3.88 -0.29
CA SER A 145 7.61 -2.80 -1.05
C SER A 145 7.56 -1.49 -0.22
N LEU A 146 6.73 -0.54 -0.60
CA LEU A 146 6.49 0.66 0.22
C LEU A 146 5.55 0.37 1.42
N ALA A 147 5.41 -0.90 1.82
CA ALA A 147 4.78 -1.33 3.06
C ALA A 147 5.52 -0.78 4.29
N ASP A 148 4.94 -0.91 5.48
CA ASP A 148 5.56 -0.30 6.67
C ASP A 148 6.84 -1.05 7.10
N GLY A 149 6.75 -2.28 7.51
CA GLY A 149 7.92 -3.03 8.02
C GLY A 149 8.22 -4.32 7.27
N PHE A 150 7.18 -5.08 6.92
CA PHE A 150 7.31 -6.40 6.32
C PHE A 150 6.53 -6.53 5.01
N ALA A 151 6.94 -7.51 4.21
CA ALA A 151 6.41 -7.76 2.88
C ALA A 151 4.92 -8.16 2.87
N VAL A 152 4.46 -8.89 3.90
CA VAL A 152 3.07 -9.37 4.03
C VAL A 152 2.62 -9.21 5.48
N LEU A 153 1.42 -8.66 5.68
CA LEU A 153 0.72 -8.67 6.95
C LEU A 153 -0.35 -9.75 6.93
N ILE A 154 -0.29 -10.67 7.89
CA ILE A 154 -1.29 -11.71 8.12
C ILE A 154 -2.09 -11.34 9.36
N ALA A 155 -3.41 -11.45 9.29
CA ALA A 155 -4.31 -11.31 10.43
C ALA A 155 -5.27 -12.51 10.49
N THR A 156 -5.86 -12.76 11.66
CA THR A 156 -6.87 -13.80 11.80
C THR A 156 -8.23 -13.20 12.17
N SER A 157 -9.31 -13.81 11.70
CA SER A 157 -10.67 -13.40 12.10
C SER A 157 -10.88 -13.59 13.61
N ALA A 158 -10.26 -14.61 14.20
CA ALA A 158 -10.33 -14.87 15.64
C ALA A 158 -9.67 -13.75 16.46
N SER A 159 -8.49 -13.25 16.06
CA SER A 159 -7.84 -12.10 16.71
C SER A 159 -8.69 -10.83 16.62
N LEU A 160 -9.31 -10.58 15.46
CA LEU A 160 -10.23 -9.45 15.32
C LEU A 160 -11.45 -9.60 16.22
N ALA A 161 -12.04 -10.80 16.29
CA ALA A 161 -13.18 -11.07 17.15
C ALA A 161 -12.83 -10.87 18.64
N ALA A 162 -11.67 -11.38 19.08
CA ALA A 162 -11.19 -11.20 20.45
C ALA A 162 -10.89 -9.72 20.79
N LEU A 163 -10.35 -8.94 19.85
CA LEU A 163 -10.18 -7.50 20.02
C LEU A 163 -11.55 -6.80 20.13
N ASN A 164 -12.45 -7.06 19.19
CA ASN A 164 -13.77 -6.42 19.14
C ASN A 164 -14.62 -6.73 20.37
N ALA A 165 -14.44 -7.89 20.99
CA ALA A 165 -15.09 -8.22 22.27
C ALA A 165 -14.68 -7.29 23.44
N GLN A 166 -13.56 -6.56 23.30
CA GLN A 166 -13.05 -5.62 24.32
C GLN A 166 -13.31 -4.16 23.95
N LEU A 167 -13.85 -3.88 22.76
CA LEU A 167 -14.12 -2.52 22.29
C LEU A 167 -15.59 -2.16 22.47
N LEU A 168 -15.86 -0.89 22.82
CA LEU A 168 -17.23 -0.35 22.84
C LEU A 168 -17.85 -0.33 21.45
N GLU A 169 -17.02 0.03 20.43
CA GLU A 169 -17.40 0.05 19.02
C GLU A 169 -16.49 -0.90 18.25
N PRO A 170 -17.03 -1.97 17.66
CA PRO A 170 -16.23 -2.89 16.85
C PRO A 170 -15.59 -2.20 15.65
N VAL A 171 -14.38 -2.62 15.32
CA VAL A 171 -13.65 -2.15 14.14
C VAL A 171 -13.59 -3.24 13.06
N PRO A 172 -13.65 -2.88 11.78
CA PRO A 172 -13.53 -3.85 10.68
C PRO A 172 -12.08 -4.29 10.45
N MET A 173 -11.89 -5.42 9.77
CA MET A 173 -10.59 -6.00 9.45
C MET A 173 -9.71 -5.06 8.63
N ASP A 174 -10.27 -4.30 7.72
CA ASP A 174 -9.55 -3.37 6.84
C ASP A 174 -8.88 -2.20 7.59
N ARG A 175 -9.28 -1.95 8.85
CA ARG A 175 -8.60 -1.01 9.76
C ARG A 175 -7.13 -1.37 9.95
N PHE A 176 -6.81 -2.66 9.96
CA PHE A 176 -5.46 -3.20 10.15
C PHE A 176 -4.71 -3.38 8.83
N ARG A 177 -5.41 -3.31 7.71
CA ARG A 177 -4.83 -3.39 6.36
C ARG A 177 -4.01 -4.66 6.12
N PRO A 178 -4.51 -5.86 6.50
CA PRO A 178 -3.81 -7.10 6.26
C PRO A 178 -3.79 -7.42 4.76
N ASN A 179 -2.75 -8.17 4.34
CA ASN A 179 -2.70 -8.76 3.02
C ASN A 179 -3.47 -10.08 2.98
N LEU A 180 -3.34 -10.88 4.03
CA LEU A 180 -3.98 -12.19 4.15
C LEU A 180 -4.81 -12.24 5.42
N VAL A 181 -6.03 -12.76 5.31
CA VAL A 181 -6.89 -13.05 6.47
C VAL A 181 -7.09 -14.56 6.56
N ILE A 182 -6.86 -15.12 7.74
CA ILE A 182 -6.93 -16.55 8.01
C ILE A 182 -8.08 -16.83 8.97
N ASP A 183 -8.92 -17.83 8.63
CA ASP A 183 -9.93 -18.40 9.50
C ASP A 183 -9.45 -19.73 10.09
N GLY A 184 -10.07 -20.17 11.22
CA GLY A 184 -9.76 -21.42 11.90
C GLY A 184 -8.51 -21.37 12.79
N ALA A 185 -7.87 -20.20 12.94
CA ALA A 185 -6.80 -19.99 13.91
C ALA A 185 -7.35 -19.60 15.29
N GLN A 186 -6.58 -19.89 16.33
CA GLN A 186 -6.80 -19.27 17.64
C GLN A 186 -6.44 -17.78 17.61
N PRO A 187 -7.03 -16.93 18.45
CA PRO A 187 -6.59 -15.54 18.58
C PRO A 187 -5.15 -15.50 19.12
N TRP A 188 -4.34 -14.54 18.57
CA TRP A 188 -2.90 -14.28 18.84
C TRP A 188 -2.14 -15.31 19.68
#